data_bfc1484b3637a5f96e9360c1ee556d0b
#
_entry.id   bfc1484b3637a5f96e9360c1ee556d0b
#
_cell.length_a   1.000
_cell.length_b   1.000
_cell.length_c   1.000
_cell.angle_alpha   90.00
_cell.angle_beta   90.00
_cell.angle_gamma   90.00
#
_symmetry.space_group_name_H-M   'P 1'
#
loop_
_entity.id
_entity.type
_entity.pdbx_description
1 polymer ?
#
loop_
_entity_poly.entity_id
_entity_poly.type
_entity_poly.pdbx_seq_one_letter_code
_entity_poly.pdbx_strand_id
1 'polypeptide(L)'
;MRTDNMTTNRVRLLTGCCVFALGLLAGTSQAKDDDHGDRDHFKIEHDSLVISGSTYDPTRGAVAALTPGSVLPNTATATTRAISGNNYVTVWSNESVDASFGVTSPVLLTDLDASSGRVLHTTGVPEEAVVTSFSSKSELALHLTQDRDERRLVFVGYAGAGVGAIDVSNSDAVPGQDPTNPVTFAFGSKYAFPRTIVTMDKHGRFAYTPTINYGGNNGRAALLGSNGLYYSVGNANNGNAATFGAGNGTHPDVTETTGLEAVIPLDAPTPSVAIPSSASAEVDPLLQMVSNGKLDKPGKDDNFRGVTEHRGALYFTKGSGSNGIDTVYTVSSLPSITGAATAQISVVPGFPTDSAKVTGGNFTPFAVFFANDTTMYVTDEGSGNATDVANHGGLQKWSLVNGVWQLDYVLTQGLTGVVDANLNGPAGPYPAVTTVGLRNLTGVVGRDGMVTLWATTATSSASVDNGADPNKVVRITDYLPAKSLTGSVTHETFRTIAGPTYGTVYRGVAYAD
;
A
#
# COMPACT_ATOMS: atom_id res chain seq x y z
N MET A 1 56.01 -10.08 -66.14
CA MET A 1 57.17 -9.35 -65.64
C MET A 1 56.76 -8.46 -64.49
N ARG A 2 57.37 -8.69 -63.32
CA ARG A 2 57.41 -7.88 -62.10
C ARG A 2 56.12 -7.34 -61.50
N THR A 3 55.81 -7.98 -60.40
CA THR A 3 55.25 -7.62 -59.14
C THR A 3 55.72 -6.29 -58.57
N ASP A 4 54.78 -5.49 -57.98
CA ASP A 4 55.17 -4.67 -56.86
C ASP A 4 53.94 -4.52 -55.90
N ASN A 5 54.26 -4.82 -54.65
CA ASN A 5 53.42 -4.73 -53.46
C ASN A 5 53.07 -3.26 -53.14
N MET A 6 51.81 -3.03 -52.72
CA MET A 6 51.47 -1.81 -51.96
C MET A 6 50.72 -2.23 -50.68
N THR A 7 51.40 -1.94 -49.59
CA THR A 7 50.99 -2.02 -48.20
C THR A 7 49.84 -1.04 -47.89
N THR A 8 48.74 -1.56 -47.37
CA THR A 8 47.64 -0.77 -46.86
C THR A 8 47.83 -0.48 -45.38
N ASN A 9 48.00 0.78 -45.03
CA ASN A 9 47.99 1.30 -43.66
C ASN A 9 46.55 1.28 -43.13
N ARG A 10 46.33 0.55 -42.03
CA ARG A 10 45.12 0.63 -41.24
C ARG A 10 45.24 1.75 -40.21
N VAL A 11 44.46 2.80 -40.41
CA VAL A 11 44.21 3.82 -39.38
C VAL A 11 43.19 3.24 -38.38
N ARG A 12 43.61 3.08 -37.14
CA ARG A 12 42.70 2.77 -36.02
C ARG A 12 42.10 4.08 -35.51
N LEU A 13 40.79 4.27 -35.72
CA LEU A 13 40.01 5.26 -34.99
C LEU A 13 39.68 4.69 -33.63
N LEU A 14 40.21 5.27 -32.58
CA LEU A 14 39.78 5.06 -31.19
C LEU A 14 38.57 5.96 -30.94
N THR A 15 37.39 5.39 -30.92
CA THR A 15 36.20 6.04 -30.39
C THR A 15 36.07 5.61 -28.95
N GLY A 16 36.40 6.48 -28.02
CA GLY A 16 36.17 6.28 -26.60
C GLY A 16 34.70 6.50 -26.26
N CYS A 17 33.99 5.42 -26.02
CA CYS A 17 32.68 5.46 -25.33
C CYS A 17 32.92 5.33 -23.84
N CYS A 18 32.78 6.43 -23.11
CA CYS A 18 32.60 6.36 -21.65
C CYS A 18 31.22 5.85 -21.36
N VAL A 19 31.12 4.56 -21.03
CA VAL A 19 29.91 3.98 -20.44
C VAL A 19 30.06 4.15 -18.94
N PHE A 20 29.31 5.07 -18.37
CA PHE A 20 29.07 5.06 -16.92
C PHE A 20 28.08 3.92 -16.63
N ALA A 21 28.61 2.79 -16.22
CA ALA A 21 27.82 1.71 -15.65
C ALA A 21 27.51 2.07 -14.20
N LEU A 22 26.27 2.50 -13.91
CA LEU A 22 25.72 2.38 -12.57
C LEU A 22 25.49 0.89 -12.33
N GLY A 23 26.34 0.30 -11.50
CA GLY A 23 26.21 -1.08 -11.10
C GLY A 23 25.03 -1.26 -10.15
N LEU A 24 23.91 -1.76 -10.66
CA LEU A 24 23.00 -2.54 -9.83
C LEU A 24 23.66 -3.88 -9.52
N LEU A 25 24.12 -4.06 -8.31
CA LEU A 25 24.58 -5.35 -7.80
C LEU A 25 23.35 -6.23 -7.53
N ALA A 26 22.91 -6.94 -8.54
CA ALA A 26 22.10 -8.14 -8.35
C ALA A 26 23.05 -9.26 -7.95
N GLY A 27 23.20 -9.50 -6.65
CA GLY A 27 23.99 -10.60 -6.12
C GLY A 27 23.24 -11.93 -6.26
N THR A 28 23.61 -12.76 -7.23
CA THR A 28 23.30 -14.19 -7.21
C THR A 28 24.20 -14.85 -6.17
N SER A 29 23.66 -15.20 -5.02
CA SER A 29 24.38 -15.98 -4.01
C SER A 29 24.41 -17.44 -4.40
N GLN A 30 25.53 -17.91 -4.96
CA GLN A 30 25.91 -19.33 -4.83
C GLN A 30 26.46 -19.53 -3.43
N ALA A 31 25.87 -20.48 -2.70
CA ALA A 31 26.37 -20.90 -1.41
C ALA A 31 27.79 -21.45 -1.54
N LYS A 32 28.72 -20.83 -0.85
CA LYS A 32 29.95 -21.45 -0.37
C LYS A 32 30.00 -21.24 1.13
N ASP A 33 29.93 -22.33 1.86
CA ASP A 33 30.35 -22.36 3.25
C ASP A 33 31.79 -21.90 3.33
N ASP A 34 32.02 -20.83 4.11
CA ASP A 34 33.16 -20.68 5.00
C ASP A 34 33.15 -19.29 5.65
N ASP A 35 33.14 -19.34 6.98
CA ASP A 35 33.77 -18.48 7.98
C ASP A 35 33.28 -17.03 8.19
N HIS A 36 32.84 -16.84 9.42
CA HIS A 36 32.73 -15.63 10.26
C HIS A 36 33.08 -14.26 9.64
N GLY A 37 32.09 -13.66 9.04
CA GLY A 37 31.97 -12.23 8.88
C GLY A 37 30.54 -11.87 9.25
N ASP A 38 30.38 -11.00 10.21
CA ASP A 38 29.11 -10.41 10.64
C ASP A 38 28.46 -9.74 9.40
N ARG A 39 27.65 -10.53 8.65
CA ARG A 39 26.88 -9.97 7.54
C ARG A 39 25.83 -9.09 8.21
N ASP A 40 25.85 -7.83 7.92
CA ASP A 40 24.82 -6.88 8.30
C ASP A 40 23.46 -7.37 7.78
N HIS A 41 22.79 -8.21 8.57
CA HIS A 41 21.42 -8.60 8.31
C HIS A 41 20.54 -7.42 8.66
N PHE A 42 19.52 -7.16 7.85
CA PHE A 42 18.48 -6.18 8.17
C PHE A 42 17.97 -6.45 9.58
N LYS A 43 18.04 -5.44 10.42
CA LYS A 43 17.54 -5.50 11.80
C LYS A 43 16.60 -4.33 11.99
N ILE A 44 15.48 -4.57 12.64
CA ILE A 44 14.60 -3.49 13.10
C ILE A 44 15.22 -2.92 14.37
N GLU A 45 15.93 -1.82 14.24
CA GLU A 45 16.63 -1.19 15.37
C GLU A 45 15.68 -0.28 16.18
N HIS A 46 16.10 0.07 17.37
CA HIS A 46 15.41 1.07 18.21
C HIS A 46 15.61 2.46 17.59
N ASP A 47 14.59 3.32 17.67
CA ASP A 47 14.59 4.67 17.10
C ASP A 47 14.73 4.73 15.57
N SER A 48 14.40 3.64 14.88
CA SER A 48 14.40 3.61 13.42
C SER A 48 13.00 3.70 12.82
N LEU A 49 12.95 4.12 11.57
CA LEU A 49 11.73 4.21 10.78
C LEU A 49 11.81 3.26 9.59
N VAL A 50 11.07 2.17 9.64
CA VAL A 50 10.95 1.28 8.48
C VAL A 50 9.90 1.82 7.52
N ILE A 51 10.25 1.95 6.25
CA ILE A 51 9.33 2.32 5.19
C ILE A 51 9.24 1.21 4.16
N SER A 52 8.04 0.96 3.64
CA SER A 52 7.85 0.11 2.47
C SER A 52 7.73 0.96 1.21
N GLY A 53 8.27 0.44 0.13
CA GLY A 53 8.21 1.08 -1.18
C GLY A 53 8.24 0.06 -2.29
N SER A 54 7.98 0.55 -3.48
CA SER A 54 8.02 -0.24 -4.71
C SER A 54 8.61 0.61 -5.83
N THR A 55 9.42 -0.03 -6.67
CA THR A 55 10.02 0.62 -7.84
C THR A 55 9.49 -0.05 -9.10
N TYR A 56 8.96 0.76 -9.99
CA TYR A 56 8.43 0.28 -11.27
C TYR A 56 9.55 -0.08 -12.24
N ASP A 57 9.47 -1.28 -12.81
CA ASP A 57 10.38 -1.74 -13.86
C ASP A 57 9.59 -2.21 -15.10
N PRO A 58 9.51 -1.38 -16.15
CA PRO A 58 8.79 -1.72 -17.39
C PRO A 58 9.54 -2.73 -18.28
N THR A 59 10.74 -3.13 -17.91
CA THR A 59 11.59 -3.98 -18.76
C THR A 59 11.48 -5.46 -18.46
N ARG A 60 10.74 -5.83 -17.42
CA ARG A 60 10.66 -7.20 -16.91
C ARG A 60 9.26 -7.81 -17.11
N GLY A 61 9.23 -9.13 -17.22
CA GLY A 61 7.98 -9.91 -17.27
C GLY A 61 7.09 -9.56 -18.47
N ALA A 62 5.79 -9.75 -18.30
CA ALA A 62 4.79 -9.53 -19.35
C ALA A 62 4.65 -8.05 -19.75
N VAL A 63 4.92 -7.13 -18.81
CA VAL A 63 4.81 -5.69 -19.07
C VAL A 63 5.82 -5.22 -20.12
N ALA A 64 6.97 -5.86 -20.24
CA ALA A 64 7.99 -5.52 -21.23
C ALA A 64 7.51 -5.68 -22.69
N ALA A 65 6.49 -6.48 -22.92
CA ALA A 65 5.91 -6.67 -24.25
C ALA A 65 4.79 -5.67 -24.58
N LEU A 66 4.35 -4.86 -23.62
CA LEU A 66 3.28 -3.89 -23.87
C LEU A 66 3.78 -2.72 -24.70
N THR A 67 2.92 -2.28 -25.61
CA THR A 67 3.09 -1.05 -26.40
C THR A 67 1.82 -0.23 -26.32
N PRO A 68 1.89 1.10 -26.55
CA PRO A 68 0.69 1.92 -26.62
C PRO A 68 -0.33 1.34 -27.58
N GLY A 69 -1.57 1.15 -27.10
CA GLY A 69 -2.65 0.54 -27.85
C GLY A 69 -2.76 -0.99 -27.71
N SER A 70 -1.86 -1.67 -26.99
CA SER A 70 -2.05 -3.08 -26.61
C SER A 70 -3.36 -3.23 -25.81
N VAL A 71 -4.03 -4.38 -25.99
CA VAL A 71 -5.22 -4.69 -25.16
C VAL A 71 -4.76 -5.04 -23.77
N LEU A 72 -5.34 -4.36 -22.77
CA LEU A 72 -5.15 -4.68 -21.37
C LEU A 72 -6.28 -5.59 -20.87
N PRO A 73 -6.02 -6.43 -19.88
CA PRO A 73 -7.07 -7.11 -19.15
C PRO A 73 -8.09 -6.11 -18.61
N ASN A 74 -9.36 -6.39 -18.79
CA ASN A 74 -10.46 -5.64 -18.21
C ASN A 74 -11.72 -6.48 -18.17
N THR A 75 -12.80 -5.91 -17.66
CA THR A 75 -14.12 -6.52 -17.70
C THR A 75 -14.50 -7.00 -19.11
N ALA A 76 -15.21 -8.07 -19.21
CA ALA A 76 -15.68 -8.91 -20.30
C ALA A 76 -15.71 -8.39 -21.77
N THR A 77 -15.50 -7.14 -22.06
CA THR A 77 -15.59 -6.59 -23.42
C THR A 77 -14.25 -6.39 -24.13
N ALA A 78 -13.14 -6.62 -23.45
CA ALA A 78 -11.76 -6.62 -23.99
C ALA A 78 -11.41 -5.42 -24.94
N THR A 79 -12.02 -4.27 -24.70
CA THR A 79 -11.85 -3.10 -25.57
C THR A 79 -10.87 -2.07 -25.06
N THR A 80 -10.43 -2.21 -23.81
CA THR A 80 -9.51 -1.25 -23.19
C THR A 80 -8.11 -1.42 -23.74
N ARG A 81 -7.50 -0.32 -24.09
CA ARG A 81 -6.16 -0.25 -24.67
C ARG A 81 -5.17 0.28 -23.64
N ALA A 82 -3.95 -0.24 -23.70
CA ALA A 82 -2.86 0.24 -22.91
C ALA A 82 -2.61 1.74 -23.19
N ILE A 83 -2.71 2.53 -22.17
CA ILE A 83 -2.39 3.95 -22.18
C ILE A 83 -1.08 4.10 -21.44
N SER A 84 -0.04 4.61 -22.09
CA SER A 84 1.16 5.01 -21.36
C SER A 84 0.84 6.30 -20.63
N GLY A 85 1.08 6.33 -19.33
CA GLY A 85 1.22 7.59 -18.63
C GLY A 85 2.36 8.35 -19.26
N ASN A 86 2.08 9.50 -19.86
CA ASN A 86 3.02 10.23 -20.73
C ASN A 86 4.35 10.63 -20.06
N ASN A 87 4.53 10.34 -18.80
CA ASN A 87 5.58 10.93 -17.99
C ASN A 87 6.49 9.92 -17.32
N TYR A 88 5.98 8.76 -17.04
CA TYR A 88 6.80 7.57 -16.95
C TYR A 88 6.91 7.03 -18.36
N VAL A 89 8.09 6.69 -18.79
CA VAL A 89 8.20 5.78 -19.90
C VAL A 89 7.47 4.54 -19.48
N THR A 90 6.17 4.53 -19.79
CA THR A 90 5.35 3.34 -19.69
C THR A 90 4.91 2.88 -18.30
N VAL A 91 4.42 3.76 -17.42
CA VAL A 91 3.42 3.30 -16.48
C VAL A 91 2.13 3.08 -17.26
N TRP A 92 1.77 1.83 -17.40
CA TRP A 92 0.52 1.46 -18.02
C TRP A 92 -0.62 1.67 -17.04
N SER A 93 -1.67 2.34 -17.45
CA SER A 93 -2.83 2.59 -16.64
C SER A 93 -4.09 2.15 -17.33
N ASN A 94 -5.00 1.61 -16.55
CA ASN A 94 -6.35 1.29 -16.94
C ASN A 94 -7.36 1.85 -15.92
N GLU A 95 -6.93 2.77 -15.07
CA GLU A 95 -7.67 3.24 -13.90
C GLU A 95 -9.05 3.80 -14.24
N SER A 96 -9.24 4.40 -15.41
CA SER A 96 -10.55 4.91 -15.84
C SER A 96 -11.61 3.82 -16.09
N VAL A 97 -11.16 2.58 -16.29
CA VAL A 97 -12.03 1.40 -16.55
C VAL A 97 -11.95 0.44 -15.37
N ASP A 98 -10.77 0.30 -14.80
CA ASP A 98 -10.45 -0.62 -13.73
C ASP A 98 -9.47 0.04 -12.74
N ALA A 99 -10.02 0.52 -11.65
CA ALA A 99 -9.27 1.23 -10.60
C ALA A 99 -8.32 0.31 -9.81
N SER A 100 -8.40 -1.01 -9.98
CA SER A 100 -7.50 -1.98 -9.35
C SER A 100 -6.39 -2.46 -10.27
N PHE A 101 -6.37 -2.04 -11.54
CA PHE A 101 -5.31 -2.39 -12.47
C PHE A 101 -3.93 -1.97 -11.95
N GLY A 102 -2.97 -2.84 -12.11
CA GLY A 102 -1.58 -2.57 -11.76
C GLY A 102 -0.59 -3.55 -12.38
N VAL A 103 0.67 -3.22 -12.26
CA VAL A 103 1.80 -4.05 -12.69
C VAL A 103 2.57 -4.49 -11.46
N THR A 104 2.89 -5.78 -11.37
CA THR A 104 3.62 -6.27 -10.21
C THR A 104 5.03 -5.70 -10.16
N SER A 105 5.42 -5.26 -8.98
CA SER A 105 6.71 -4.63 -8.72
C SER A 105 7.33 -5.18 -7.44
N PRO A 106 8.67 -5.11 -7.29
CA PRO A 106 9.34 -5.58 -6.09
C PRO A 106 8.91 -4.79 -4.86
N VAL A 107 8.94 -5.45 -3.72
CA VAL A 107 8.76 -4.82 -2.41
C VAL A 107 10.10 -4.53 -1.79
N LEU A 108 10.34 -3.27 -1.44
CA LEU A 108 11.54 -2.81 -0.76
C LEU A 108 11.18 -2.34 0.65
N LEU A 109 11.94 -2.79 1.62
CA LEU A 109 11.90 -2.32 2.99
C LEU A 109 13.18 -1.52 3.26
N THR A 110 13.02 -0.27 3.64
CA THR A 110 14.15 0.62 3.93
C THR A 110 14.05 1.09 5.38
N ASP A 111 15.10 0.87 6.12
CA ASP A 111 15.28 1.39 7.47
C ASP A 111 15.98 2.73 7.41
N LEU A 112 15.38 3.72 8.06
CA LEU A 112 15.85 5.09 8.12
C LEU A 112 16.11 5.51 9.56
N ASP A 113 17.11 6.34 9.77
CA ASP A 113 17.19 7.16 10.96
C ASP A 113 15.94 8.07 11.03
N ALA A 114 15.12 7.88 12.05
CA ALA A 114 13.79 8.49 12.13
C ALA A 114 13.83 10.02 12.25
N SER A 115 14.97 10.60 12.61
CA SER A 115 15.15 12.05 12.79
C SER A 115 15.64 12.73 11.51
N SER A 116 16.62 12.16 10.85
CA SER A 116 17.32 12.75 9.71
C SER A 116 16.89 12.21 8.34
N GLY A 117 16.25 11.03 8.31
CA GLY A 117 15.91 10.33 7.07
C GLY A 117 17.10 9.66 6.38
N ARG A 118 18.26 9.58 7.06
CA ARG A 118 19.41 8.87 6.52
C ARG A 118 19.08 7.38 6.41
N VAL A 119 19.29 6.81 5.22
CA VAL A 119 19.15 5.37 5.00
C VAL A 119 20.19 4.62 5.84
N LEU A 120 19.72 3.74 6.68
CA LEU A 120 20.53 2.84 7.49
C LEU A 120 20.72 1.53 6.76
N HIS A 121 19.64 0.95 6.29
CA HIS A 121 19.64 -0.32 5.58
C HIS A 121 18.49 -0.40 4.58
N THR A 122 18.63 -1.23 3.54
CA THR A 122 17.55 -1.56 2.61
C THR A 122 17.61 -3.06 2.30
N THR A 123 16.45 -3.71 2.35
CA THR A 123 16.30 -5.11 1.95
C THR A 123 15.14 -5.27 0.98
N GLY A 124 15.28 -6.17 0.01
CA GLY A 124 14.18 -6.61 -0.85
C GLY A 124 13.46 -7.80 -0.23
N VAL A 125 12.14 -7.81 -0.31
CA VAL A 125 11.38 -9.04 -0.13
C VAL A 125 11.69 -9.94 -1.32
N PRO A 126 11.90 -11.28 -1.14
CA PRO A 126 12.16 -12.17 -2.26
C PRO A 126 11.07 -12.07 -3.33
N GLU A 127 11.45 -11.64 -4.52
CA GLU A 127 10.50 -11.29 -5.62
C GLU A 127 9.72 -12.51 -6.12
N GLU A 128 10.30 -13.69 -6.04
CA GLU A 128 9.66 -14.96 -6.36
C GLU A 128 8.61 -15.35 -5.31
N ALA A 129 8.72 -14.80 -4.12
CA ALA A 129 7.82 -15.05 -3.01
C ALA A 129 6.63 -14.09 -3.03
N VAL A 130 6.91 -12.79 -2.99
CA VAL A 130 5.88 -11.76 -2.88
C VAL A 130 6.25 -10.51 -3.65
N VAL A 131 5.27 -9.97 -4.34
CA VAL A 131 5.31 -8.69 -5.06
C VAL A 131 4.14 -7.81 -4.63
N THR A 132 4.16 -6.55 -5.03
CA THR A 132 3.02 -5.63 -4.92
C THR A 132 2.50 -5.22 -6.29
N SER A 133 1.30 -4.66 -6.35
CA SER A 133 0.77 -3.99 -7.54
C SER A 133 1.25 -2.53 -7.54
N PHE A 134 1.93 -2.07 -8.60
CA PHE A 134 2.62 -0.78 -8.59
C PHE A 134 1.68 0.41 -8.42
N SER A 135 0.60 0.48 -9.15
CA SER A 135 -0.31 1.63 -9.07
C SER A 135 -1.27 1.58 -7.87
N SER A 136 -1.25 0.55 -7.05
CA SER A 136 -2.08 0.51 -5.85
C SER A 136 -1.74 1.64 -4.88
N LYS A 137 -2.76 2.26 -4.32
CA LYS A 137 -2.62 3.40 -3.39
C LYS A 137 -2.41 2.98 -1.94
N SER A 138 -2.77 1.78 -1.57
CA SER A 138 -2.95 1.38 -0.18
C SER A 138 -2.29 0.08 0.24
N GLU A 139 -1.80 -0.72 -0.69
CA GLU A 139 -1.02 -1.91 -0.36
C GLU A 139 0.29 -1.55 0.34
N LEU A 140 0.87 -2.51 1.02
CA LEU A 140 2.11 -2.37 1.78
C LEU A 140 2.05 -1.40 2.96
N ALA A 141 0.87 -1.11 3.50
CA ALA A 141 0.79 -0.50 4.81
C ALA A 141 1.57 -1.36 5.81
N LEU A 142 2.47 -0.76 6.56
CA LEU A 142 3.29 -1.46 7.53
C LEU A 142 2.68 -1.40 8.91
N HIS A 143 2.68 -2.52 9.60
CA HIS A 143 2.36 -2.59 11.01
C HIS A 143 3.50 -3.26 11.77
N LEU A 144 3.90 -2.69 12.89
CA LEU A 144 4.93 -3.24 13.76
C LEU A 144 4.28 -3.74 15.05
N THR A 145 4.54 -5.00 15.43
CA THR A 145 4.02 -5.53 16.69
C THR A 145 4.59 -4.78 17.89
N GLN A 146 3.79 -4.66 18.94
CA GLN A 146 4.17 -3.92 20.16
C GLN A 146 5.20 -4.66 21.03
N ASP A 147 5.30 -5.98 20.90
CA ASP A 147 6.28 -6.77 21.65
C ASP A 147 7.70 -6.50 21.13
N ARG A 148 8.52 -5.88 21.97
CA ARG A 148 9.90 -5.55 21.62
C ARG A 148 10.80 -6.78 21.47
N ASP A 149 10.52 -7.85 22.20
CA ASP A 149 11.33 -9.06 22.16
C ASP A 149 11.00 -9.92 20.94
N GLU A 150 9.74 -9.91 20.52
CA GLU A 150 9.23 -10.62 19.34
C GLU A 150 8.76 -9.67 18.23
N ARG A 151 9.45 -8.55 18.07
CA ARG A 151 9.08 -7.52 17.09
C ARG A 151 8.99 -8.10 15.68
N ARG A 152 7.84 -7.88 15.04
CA ARG A 152 7.56 -8.31 13.67
C ARG A 152 6.96 -7.16 12.89
N LEU A 153 7.45 -6.99 11.68
CA LEU A 153 6.82 -6.12 10.68
C LEU A 153 5.78 -6.96 9.92
N VAL A 154 4.59 -6.40 9.70
CA VAL A 154 3.47 -7.07 9.02
C VAL A 154 3.00 -6.22 7.86
N PHE A 155 2.74 -6.82 6.71
CA PHE A 155 2.18 -6.17 5.51
C PHE A 155 1.49 -7.20 4.59
N VAL A 156 0.84 -6.73 3.52
CA VAL A 156 0.15 -7.58 2.54
C VAL A 156 0.79 -7.41 1.17
N GLY A 157 0.90 -8.50 0.42
CA GLY A 157 1.35 -8.52 -0.97
C GLY A 157 0.68 -9.65 -1.75
N TYR A 158 1.18 -9.93 -2.96
CA TYR A 158 0.71 -11.01 -3.84
C TYR A 158 1.76 -12.09 -3.95
N ALA A 159 1.37 -13.35 -3.71
CA ALA A 159 2.29 -14.47 -3.78
C ALA A 159 2.41 -15.02 -5.21
N GLY A 160 3.61 -15.42 -5.60
CA GLY A 160 3.87 -16.25 -6.78
C GLY A 160 3.76 -15.58 -8.15
N ALA A 161 3.47 -14.28 -8.22
CA ALA A 161 3.28 -13.59 -9.50
C ALA A 161 4.59 -13.22 -10.20
N GLY A 162 5.67 -13.00 -9.44
CA GLY A 162 6.91 -12.40 -9.97
C GLY A 162 6.74 -10.94 -10.40
N VAL A 163 7.85 -10.29 -10.75
CA VAL A 163 7.87 -8.88 -11.17
C VAL A 163 7.47 -8.75 -12.64
N GLY A 164 6.68 -7.71 -12.97
CA GLY A 164 6.27 -7.40 -14.33
C GLY A 164 5.07 -8.20 -14.83
N ALA A 165 4.34 -8.89 -13.95
CA ALA A 165 3.03 -9.43 -14.30
C ALA A 165 2.00 -8.31 -14.38
N ILE A 166 1.00 -8.48 -15.24
CA ILE A 166 0.00 -7.47 -15.53
C ILE A 166 -1.27 -7.82 -14.77
N ASP A 167 -1.83 -6.86 -14.05
CA ASP A 167 -3.17 -6.89 -13.48
C ASP A 167 -3.41 -8.02 -12.44
N VAL A 168 -2.42 -8.27 -11.60
CA VAL A 168 -2.51 -9.33 -10.59
C VAL A 168 -3.53 -9.01 -9.49
N SER A 169 -3.77 -7.73 -9.24
CA SER A 169 -4.79 -7.28 -8.28
C SER A 169 -6.20 -7.73 -8.64
N ASN A 170 -6.49 -7.94 -9.93
CA ASN A 170 -7.75 -8.50 -10.39
C ASN A 170 -7.79 -10.04 -10.41
N SER A 171 -6.71 -10.70 -10.02
CA SER A 171 -6.69 -12.15 -9.95
C SER A 171 -7.39 -12.69 -8.71
N ASP A 172 -7.91 -13.87 -8.84
CA ASP A 172 -8.45 -14.67 -7.76
C ASP A 172 -7.39 -15.53 -7.07
N ALA A 173 -7.75 -16.05 -5.90
CA ALA A 173 -7.03 -17.15 -5.29
C ALA A 173 -7.25 -18.48 -6.03
N VAL A 174 -8.28 -18.58 -6.87
CA VAL A 174 -8.62 -19.78 -7.64
C VAL A 174 -8.48 -19.50 -9.13
N PRO A 175 -7.74 -20.34 -9.87
CA PRO A 175 -7.54 -20.14 -11.31
C PRO A 175 -8.83 -20.09 -12.11
N GLY A 176 -8.94 -19.10 -12.97
CA GLY A 176 -10.05 -18.97 -13.93
C GLY A 176 -11.35 -18.41 -13.37
N GLN A 177 -11.33 -17.85 -12.16
CA GLN A 177 -12.50 -17.24 -11.53
C GLN A 177 -12.59 -15.72 -11.70
N ASP A 178 -11.49 -15.06 -12.02
CA ASP A 178 -11.51 -13.63 -12.24
C ASP A 178 -12.25 -13.25 -13.52
N PRO A 179 -13.43 -12.61 -13.43
CA PRO A 179 -14.18 -12.21 -14.61
C PRO A 179 -13.59 -10.96 -15.28
N THR A 180 -12.76 -10.22 -14.59
CA THR A 180 -12.13 -8.99 -15.09
C THR A 180 -10.86 -9.29 -15.85
N ASN A 181 -10.25 -10.46 -15.60
CA ASN A 181 -9.03 -10.93 -16.25
C ASN A 181 -9.20 -12.38 -16.75
N PRO A 182 -10.10 -12.62 -17.70
CA PRO A 182 -10.56 -13.97 -18.01
C PRO A 182 -9.52 -14.85 -18.69
N VAL A 183 -8.40 -14.34 -19.22
CA VAL A 183 -7.81 -15.17 -20.26
C VAL A 183 -6.31 -15.10 -20.39
N THR A 184 -5.66 -14.03 -20.04
CA THR A 184 -4.39 -13.78 -20.70
C THR A 184 -3.31 -13.25 -19.82
N PHE A 185 -3.25 -13.73 -18.59
CA PHE A 185 -1.95 -13.68 -17.99
C PHE A 185 -0.99 -14.45 -18.88
N ALA A 186 0.18 -13.85 -19.13
CA ALA A 186 1.29 -14.55 -19.78
C ALA A 186 1.62 -15.90 -19.07
N PHE A 187 1.10 -16.09 -17.88
CA PHE A 187 1.20 -17.29 -17.06
C PHE A 187 0.04 -18.27 -17.24
N GLY A 188 -0.92 -17.93 -18.08
CA GLY A 188 -2.09 -18.78 -18.38
C GLY A 188 -3.10 -18.84 -17.22
N SER A 189 -4.34 -19.17 -17.53
CA SER A 189 -5.48 -19.31 -16.61
C SER A 189 -5.32 -20.36 -15.50
N LYS A 190 -4.12 -20.83 -15.25
CA LYS A 190 -3.83 -21.88 -14.26
C LYS A 190 -3.31 -21.35 -12.94
N TYR A 191 -2.99 -20.08 -12.86
CA TYR A 191 -2.35 -19.51 -11.68
C TYR A 191 -3.29 -18.56 -10.97
N ALA A 192 -3.54 -18.86 -9.74
CA ALA A 192 -4.10 -17.96 -8.77
C ALA A 192 -2.97 -17.20 -8.08
N PHE A 193 -3.22 -15.95 -7.73
CA PHE A 193 -2.27 -15.14 -7.00
C PHE A 193 -2.89 -14.72 -5.67
N PRO A 194 -2.83 -15.58 -4.65
CA PRO A 194 -3.41 -15.28 -3.35
C PRO A 194 -2.74 -14.05 -2.75
N ARG A 195 -3.53 -13.26 -2.05
CA ARG A 195 -3.00 -12.20 -1.20
C ARG A 195 -2.32 -12.89 -0.04
N THR A 196 -1.17 -12.39 0.31
CA THR A 196 -0.33 -13.02 1.33
C THR A 196 -0.01 -12.01 2.40
N ILE A 197 -0.34 -12.34 3.65
CA ILE A 197 0.18 -11.59 4.79
C ILE A 197 1.62 -12.03 4.97
N VAL A 198 2.51 -11.06 4.97
CA VAL A 198 3.95 -11.25 5.12
C VAL A 198 4.36 -10.71 6.47
N THR A 199 5.16 -11.48 7.19
CA THR A 199 5.84 -10.98 8.37
C THR A 199 7.35 -11.02 8.16
N MET A 200 8.05 -10.06 8.74
CA MET A 200 9.49 -10.05 8.87
C MET A 200 9.86 -9.89 10.34
N ASP A 201 10.61 -10.83 10.88
CA ASP A 201 11.07 -10.73 12.26
C ASP A 201 12.25 -9.75 12.41
N LYS A 202 12.65 -9.48 13.65
CA LYS A 202 13.77 -8.59 13.97
C LYS A 202 15.13 -9.03 13.41
N HIS A 203 15.23 -10.24 12.88
CA HIS A 203 16.43 -10.78 12.24
C HIS A 203 16.34 -10.77 10.70
N GLY A 204 15.31 -10.15 10.13
CA GLY A 204 15.10 -10.07 8.69
C GLY A 204 14.57 -11.36 8.06
N ARG A 205 14.04 -12.31 8.84
CA ARG A 205 13.48 -13.55 8.32
C ARG A 205 12.01 -13.35 7.97
N PHE A 206 11.64 -13.73 6.76
CA PHE A 206 10.27 -13.64 6.28
C PHE A 206 9.46 -14.91 6.60
N ALA A 207 8.16 -14.70 6.86
CA ALA A 207 7.18 -15.76 6.93
C ALA A 207 5.90 -15.32 6.22
N TYR A 208 5.11 -16.28 5.75
CA TYR A 208 4.03 -16.06 4.79
C TYR A 208 2.75 -16.76 5.23
N THR A 209 1.64 -16.04 5.16
CA THR A 209 0.29 -16.57 5.42
C THR A 209 -0.60 -16.22 4.22
N PRO A 210 -0.72 -17.11 3.21
CA PRO A 210 -1.58 -16.87 2.07
C PRO A 210 -3.06 -16.92 2.49
N THR A 211 -3.88 -16.09 1.84
CA THR A 211 -5.32 -16.01 2.06
C THR A 211 -6.08 -16.05 0.74
N ILE A 212 -7.36 -16.42 0.79
CA ILE A 212 -8.29 -16.33 -0.35
C ILE A 212 -9.02 -14.99 -0.39
N ASN A 213 -8.75 -14.09 0.56
CA ASN A 213 -9.45 -12.82 0.70
C ASN A 213 -9.10 -11.86 -0.44
N TYR A 214 -10.00 -10.92 -0.71
CA TYR A 214 -9.79 -9.80 -1.63
C TYR A 214 -9.57 -10.19 -3.09
N GLY A 215 -10.10 -11.32 -3.54
CA GLY A 215 -10.10 -11.71 -4.94
C GLY A 215 -10.70 -10.63 -5.84
N GLY A 216 -10.14 -10.46 -7.04
CA GLY A 216 -10.56 -9.42 -7.97
C GLY A 216 -10.30 -7.97 -7.50
N ASN A 217 -9.49 -7.76 -6.45
CA ASN A 217 -9.08 -6.44 -5.97
C ASN A 217 -7.88 -6.55 -4.99
N ASN A 218 -7.70 -5.59 -4.12
CA ASN A 218 -6.50 -5.39 -3.30
C ASN A 218 -6.69 -5.75 -1.83
N GLY A 219 -5.79 -6.59 -1.27
CA GLY A 219 -5.47 -6.57 0.14
C GLY A 219 -4.60 -5.35 0.45
N ARG A 220 -4.86 -4.64 1.56
CA ARG A 220 -4.26 -3.31 1.77
C ARG A 220 -3.39 -3.21 3.00
N ALA A 221 -3.90 -3.63 4.14
CA ALA A 221 -3.19 -3.60 5.41
C ALA A 221 -3.45 -4.87 6.20
N ALA A 222 -2.49 -5.26 7.03
CA ALA A 222 -2.68 -6.31 8.02
C ALA A 222 -1.91 -5.98 9.30
N LEU A 223 -2.40 -6.46 10.42
CA LEU A 223 -1.71 -6.44 11.71
C LEU A 223 -1.78 -7.82 12.39
N LEU A 224 -0.86 -8.09 13.29
CA LEU A 224 -0.96 -9.20 14.23
C LEU A 224 -1.61 -8.68 15.50
N GLY A 225 -2.83 -9.16 15.77
CA GLY A 225 -3.59 -8.80 16.95
C GLY A 225 -3.02 -9.40 18.23
N SER A 226 -3.29 -8.77 19.36
CA SER A 226 -2.86 -9.24 20.68
C SER A 226 -3.42 -10.61 21.07
N ASN A 227 -4.45 -11.10 20.38
CA ASN A 227 -5.00 -12.45 20.51
C ASN A 227 -4.33 -13.51 19.61
N GLY A 228 -3.29 -13.12 18.85
CA GLY A 228 -2.51 -14.01 18.01
C GLY A 228 -3.12 -14.32 16.63
N LEU A 229 -4.21 -13.65 16.23
CA LEU A 229 -4.73 -13.69 14.87
C LEU A 229 -4.21 -12.52 14.04
N TYR A 230 -4.10 -12.70 12.74
CA TYR A 230 -3.99 -11.56 11.85
C TYR A 230 -5.35 -10.94 11.62
N TYR A 231 -5.37 -9.61 11.52
CA TYR A 231 -6.51 -8.85 11.02
C TYR A 231 -6.06 -8.11 9.78
N SER A 232 -6.73 -8.37 8.67
CA SER A 232 -6.44 -7.71 7.41
C SER A 232 -7.64 -6.94 6.89
N VAL A 233 -7.39 -5.92 6.09
CA VAL A 233 -8.41 -5.12 5.43
C VAL A 233 -8.11 -5.01 3.94
N GLY A 234 -9.16 -4.90 3.16
CA GLY A 234 -9.05 -4.80 1.71
C GLY A 234 -10.41 -4.67 1.05
N ASN A 235 -10.44 -4.94 -0.23
CA ASN A 235 -11.65 -4.95 -1.03
C ASN A 235 -11.62 -6.14 -2.00
N ALA A 236 -12.76 -6.78 -2.22
CA ALA A 236 -12.92 -7.81 -3.22
C ALA A 236 -13.76 -7.29 -4.38
N ASN A 237 -13.46 -7.68 -5.58
CA ASN A 237 -14.28 -7.50 -6.79
C ASN A 237 -15.04 -6.16 -6.85
N ASN A 238 -14.37 -5.06 -6.64
CA ASN A 238 -15.00 -3.73 -6.52
C ASN A 238 -16.14 -3.68 -5.48
N GLY A 239 -16.01 -4.43 -4.39
CA GLY A 239 -16.98 -4.53 -3.31
C GLY A 239 -18.24 -5.33 -3.69
N ASN A 240 -18.13 -6.37 -4.48
CA ASN A 240 -19.26 -7.22 -4.84
C ASN A 240 -18.95 -8.70 -4.64
N ALA A 241 -18.65 -9.09 -3.40
CA ALA A 241 -18.45 -10.48 -3.00
C ALA A 241 -19.60 -11.41 -3.44
N ALA A 242 -20.83 -10.90 -3.40
CA ALA A 242 -22.02 -11.65 -3.82
C ALA A 242 -22.05 -12.03 -5.32
N THR A 243 -21.25 -11.40 -6.17
CA THR A 243 -21.27 -11.67 -7.60
C THR A 243 -20.44 -12.90 -7.98
N PHE A 244 -19.43 -13.24 -7.16
CA PHE A 244 -18.59 -14.42 -7.41
C PHE A 244 -19.21 -15.71 -6.87
N GLY A 245 -19.77 -15.71 -5.67
CA GLY A 245 -20.30 -16.92 -5.06
C GLY A 245 -21.68 -17.36 -5.56
N ALA A 246 -22.54 -16.44 -5.94
CA ALA A 246 -23.96 -16.73 -6.15
C ALA A 246 -24.44 -16.65 -7.60
N GLY A 247 -23.68 -16.07 -8.53
CA GLY A 247 -24.24 -15.63 -9.81
C GLY A 247 -23.77 -16.36 -11.05
N ASN A 248 -22.60 -16.94 -11.05
CA ASN A 248 -21.99 -17.42 -12.31
C ASN A 248 -21.96 -18.94 -12.49
N GLY A 249 -22.47 -19.71 -11.57
CA GLY A 249 -22.70 -21.17 -11.74
C GLY A 249 -21.44 -22.02 -11.97
N THR A 250 -20.27 -21.42 -12.02
CA THR A 250 -19.04 -22.13 -12.37
C THR A 250 -18.18 -22.52 -11.17
N HIS A 251 -18.30 -21.81 -10.05
CA HIS A 251 -17.54 -22.15 -8.84
C HIS A 251 -18.34 -21.81 -7.57
N PRO A 252 -19.22 -22.72 -7.12
CA PRO A 252 -20.07 -22.49 -5.94
C PRO A 252 -19.32 -22.52 -4.60
N ASP A 253 -18.06 -22.92 -4.58
CA ASP A 253 -17.35 -23.30 -3.36
C ASP A 253 -16.29 -22.27 -2.90
N VAL A 254 -16.11 -21.17 -3.61
CA VAL A 254 -15.17 -20.11 -3.23
C VAL A 254 -15.95 -18.84 -2.94
N THR A 255 -16.20 -18.62 -1.67
CA THR A 255 -16.68 -17.34 -1.16
C THR A 255 -15.45 -16.44 -0.99
N GLU A 256 -15.24 -15.54 -1.91
CA GLU A 256 -14.30 -14.45 -1.73
C GLU A 256 -14.85 -13.49 -0.70
N THR A 257 -14.00 -13.14 0.23
CA THR A 257 -14.35 -12.27 1.33
C THR A 257 -13.71 -10.91 1.16
N THR A 258 -14.34 -9.90 1.70
CA THR A 258 -14.00 -8.49 1.55
C THR A 258 -13.98 -7.80 2.93
N GLY A 259 -13.54 -6.57 3.00
CA GLY A 259 -13.64 -5.79 4.22
C GLY A 259 -12.60 -6.15 5.26
N LEU A 260 -13.04 -6.43 6.48
CA LEU A 260 -12.18 -6.82 7.61
C LEU A 260 -12.21 -8.34 7.80
N GLU A 261 -11.02 -8.94 7.80
CA GLU A 261 -10.83 -10.37 7.91
C GLU A 261 -10.03 -10.74 9.16
N ALA A 262 -10.49 -11.75 9.88
CA ALA A 262 -9.69 -12.47 10.86
C ALA A 262 -9.00 -13.66 10.18
N VAL A 263 -7.69 -13.82 10.34
CA VAL A 263 -6.89 -14.84 9.63
C VAL A 263 -6.03 -15.61 10.62
N ILE A 264 -6.03 -16.95 10.50
CA ILE A 264 -5.13 -17.79 11.30
C ILE A 264 -3.72 -17.71 10.74
N PRO A 265 -2.70 -17.36 11.54
CA PRO A 265 -1.31 -17.38 11.09
C PRO A 265 -0.89 -18.78 10.64
N LEU A 266 -0.29 -18.89 9.48
CA LEU A 266 0.44 -20.08 9.04
C LEU A 266 1.94 -19.87 9.22
N ASP A 267 2.42 -18.65 9.04
CA ASP A 267 3.82 -18.25 9.19
C ASP A 267 4.80 -19.22 8.51
N ALA A 268 4.43 -19.67 7.33
CA ALA A 268 5.25 -20.62 6.57
C ALA A 268 6.57 -19.96 6.12
N PRO A 269 7.70 -20.66 6.17
CA PRO A 269 8.99 -20.09 5.77
C PRO A 269 9.12 -19.89 4.26
N THR A 270 8.24 -20.49 3.48
CA THR A 270 8.16 -20.33 2.03
C THR A 270 6.73 -19.97 1.65
N PRO A 271 6.53 -19.06 0.67
CA PRO A 271 5.20 -18.73 0.20
C PRO A 271 4.53 -19.92 -0.47
N SER A 272 3.23 -20.00 -0.35
CA SER A 272 2.42 -21.00 -1.03
C SER A 272 1.37 -20.31 -1.88
N VAL A 273 1.20 -20.79 -3.09
CA VAL A 273 0.05 -20.48 -3.94
C VAL A 273 -1.10 -21.47 -3.73
N ALA A 274 -0.90 -22.48 -2.87
CA ALA A 274 -1.98 -23.37 -2.48
C ALA A 274 -2.95 -22.62 -1.58
N ILE A 275 -4.23 -22.75 -1.83
CA ILE A 275 -5.28 -22.16 -1.03
C ILE A 275 -5.30 -22.87 0.33
N PRO A 276 -5.07 -22.16 1.43
CA PRO A 276 -5.19 -22.77 2.75
C PRO A 276 -6.68 -23.08 3.02
N SER A 277 -6.97 -24.29 3.42
CA SER A 277 -8.31 -24.64 3.88
C SER A 277 -8.60 -23.93 5.19
N SER A 278 -9.64 -23.11 5.25
CA SER A 278 -10.21 -22.48 6.44
C SER A 278 -9.31 -21.50 7.23
N ALA A 279 -8.48 -20.73 6.55
CA ALA A 279 -7.56 -19.82 7.24
C ALA A 279 -8.16 -18.48 7.66
N SER A 280 -9.32 -18.07 7.15
CA SER A 280 -9.91 -16.73 7.41
C SER A 280 -11.41 -16.75 7.64
N ALA A 281 -11.91 -15.68 8.25
CA ALA A 281 -13.33 -15.40 8.43
C ALA A 281 -13.58 -13.89 8.34
N GLU A 282 -14.54 -13.50 7.51
CA GLU A 282 -14.99 -12.12 7.37
C GLU A 282 -15.69 -11.65 8.63
N VAL A 283 -15.35 -10.45 9.05
CA VAL A 283 -15.96 -9.78 10.20
C VAL A 283 -17.16 -8.98 9.72
N ASP A 284 -18.33 -9.29 10.28
CA ASP A 284 -19.62 -8.66 9.92
C ASP A 284 -19.92 -8.75 8.40
N PRO A 285 -20.04 -9.98 7.83
CA PRO A 285 -20.20 -10.17 6.39
C PRO A 285 -21.52 -9.60 5.84
N LEU A 286 -22.42 -9.18 6.71
CA LEU A 286 -23.67 -8.53 6.35
C LEU A 286 -23.63 -7.01 6.57
N LEU A 287 -22.45 -6.45 6.76
CA LEU A 287 -22.27 -5.01 6.95
C LEU A 287 -23.05 -4.23 5.90
N GLN A 288 -23.93 -3.39 6.38
CA GLN A 288 -24.77 -2.55 5.56
C GLN A 288 -25.02 -1.22 6.27
N MET A 289 -24.50 -0.16 5.70
CA MET A 289 -24.61 1.16 6.32
C MET A 289 -25.90 1.85 5.93
N VAL A 290 -26.43 2.64 6.85
CA VAL A 290 -27.59 3.51 6.60
C VAL A 290 -27.12 4.95 6.51
N SER A 291 -27.32 5.56 5.36
CA SER A 291 -27.05 6.98 5.16
C SER A 291 -28.30 7.68 4.63
N ASN A 292 -28.70 8.77 5.28
CA ASN A 292 -29.91 9.53 4.92
C ASN A 292 -31.19 8.65 4.83
N GLY A 293 -31.32 7.67 5.74
CA GLY A 293 -32.45 6.76 5.78
C GLY A 293 -32.48 5.71 4.65
N LYS A 294 -31.40 5.60 3.88
CA LYS A 294 -31.27 4.58 2.83
C LYS A 294 -30.15 3.59 3.17
N LEU A 295 -30.45 2.31 3.05
CA LEU A 295 -29.46 1.26 3.09
C LEU A 295 -28.58 1.31 1.83
N ASP A 296 -27.29 1.16 2.00
CA ASP A 296 -26.39 0.92 0.88
C ASP A 296 -26.38 -0.57 0.49
N LYS A 297 -25.63 -0.94 -0.53
CA LYS A 297 -25.57 -2.34 -0.99
C LYS A 297 -24.66 -3.14 -0.07
N PRO A 298 -25.07 -4.35 0.38
CA PRO A 298 -24.17 -5.25 1.11
C PRO A 298 -22.87 -5.48 0.35
N GLY A 299 -21.74 -5.55 1.07
CA GLY A 299 -20.42 -5.78 0.49
C GLY A 299 -19.88 -4.63 -0.38
N LYS A 300 -20.50 -3.45 -0.34
CA LYS A 300 -20.01 -2.24 -1.01
C LYS A 300 -19.47 -1.19 -0.04
N ASP A 301 -19.78 -1.35 1.23
CA ASP A 301 -19.45 -0.39 2.29
C ASP A 301 -18.09 -0.64 2.93
N ASP A 302 -17.44 -1.72 2.57
CA ASP A 302 -16.31 -2.36 3.23
C ASP A 302 -14.96 -2.20 2.51
N ASN A 303 -14.85 -1.23 1.62
CA ASN A 303 -13.60 -0.88 0.94
C ASN A 303 -12.59 -0.23 1.91
N PHE A 304 -12.14 -1.00 2.90
CA PHE A 304 -11.29 -0.48 3.97
C PHE A 304 -9.83 -0.29 3.55
N ARG A 305 -9.13 0.65 4.23
CA ARG A 305 -7.78 1.12 3.88
C ARG A 305 -6.72 0.73 4.89
N GLY A 306 -6.81 1.28 6.10
CA GLY A 306 -5.89 1.02 7.20
C GLY A 306 -6.58 0.31 8.34
N VAL A 307 -5.82 -0.45 9.14
CA VAL A 307 -6.30 -1.10 10.35
C VAL A 307 -5.29 -0.90 11.47
N THR A 308 -5.78 -0.66 12.69
CA THR A 308 -4.94 -0.58 13.89
C THR A 308 -5.67 -1.21 15.08
N GLU A 309 -4.93 -1.76 16.01
CA GLU A 309 -5.45 -2.22 17.30
C GLU A 309 -5.17 -1.19 18.39
N HIS A 310 -6.17 -0.88 19.19
CA HIS A 310 -6.00 -0.09 20.40
C HIS A 310 -6.86 -0.67 21.52
N ARG A 311 -6.22 -1.08 22.63
CA ARG A 311 -6.89 -1.67 23.80
C ARG A 311 -7.82 -2.85 23.50
N GLY A 312 -7.40 -3.71 22.59
CA GLY A 312 -8.17 -4.90 22.23
C GLY A 312 -9.41 -4.62 21.38
N ALA A 313 -9.53 -3.42 20.83
CA ALA A 313 -10.50 -3.04 19.81
C ALA A 313 -9.78 -2.78 18.48
N LEU A 314 -10.45 -3.05 17.37
CA LEU A 314 -9.95 -2.73 16.03
C LEU A 314 -10.54 -1.41 15.57
N TYR A 315 -9.69 -0.58 14.95
CA TYR A 315 -10.06 0.65 14.27
C TYR A 315 -9.55 0.59 12.84
N PHE A 316 -10.38 0.93 11.89
CA PHE A 316 -10.05 0.89 10.47
C PHE A 316 -10.79 1.98 9.71
N THR A 317 -10.31 2.28 8.52
CA THR A 317 -10.75 3.46 7.77
C THR A 317 -11.34 3.05 6.43
N LYS A 318 -12.29 3.86 5.96
CA LYS A 318 -12.76 3.86 4.58
C LYS A 318 -12.73 5.30 4.07
N GLY A 319 -11.98 5.55 3.01
CA GLY A 319 -11.78 6.89 2.45
C GLY A 319 -11.91 6.93 0.93
N SER A 320 -12.61 5.97 0.33
CA SER A 320 -12.82 5.98 -1.11
C SER A 320 -13.99 5.12 -1.53
N GLY A 321 -14.43 5.36 -2.76
CA GLY A 321 -15.58 4.72 -3.35
C GLY A 321 -16.83 5.56 -3.19
N SER A 322 -17.83 5.29 -4.02
CA SER A 322 -19.09 6.04 -4.03
C SER A 322 -20.18 5.42 -3.16
N ASN A 323 -19.91 4.27 -2.54
CA ASN A 323 -20.84 3.59 -1.62
C ASN A 323 -20.32 3.68 -0.20
N GLY A 324 -21.17 3.47 0.78
CA GLY A 324 -20.84 3.53 2.19
C GLY A 324 -20.52 4.93 2.72
N ILE A 325 -19.87 4.96 3.85
CA ILE A 325 -19.51 6.17 4.57
C ILE A 325 -17.99 6.26 4.65
N ASP A 326 -17.42 7.35 4.15
CA ASP A 326 -15.98 7.61 4.30
C ASP A 326 -15.74 8.13 5.72
N THR A 327 -15.20 7.24 6.59
CA THR A 327 -15.13 7.47 8.03
C THR A 327 -14.14 6.52 8.71
N VAL A 328 -14.06 6.61 10.02
CA VAL A 328 -13.36 5.65 10.88
C VAL A 328 -14.37 4.69 11.50
N TYR A 329 -14.12 3.40 11.33
CA TYR A 329 -14.92 2.31 11.88
C TYR A 329 -14.21 1.62 13.03
N THR A 330 -14.98 0.87 13.82
CA THR A 330 -14.45 0.06 14.92
C THR A 330 -15.23 -1.23 15.10
N VAL A 331 -14.53 -2.23 15.62
CA VAL A 331 -15.07 -3.41 16.29
C VAL A 331 -14.54 -3.41 17.71
N SER A 332 -15.43 -3.45 18.68
CA SER A 332 -15.10 -3.23 20.10
C SER A 332 -14.27 -4.32 20.78
N SER A 333 -13.95 -5.38 20.04
CA SER A 333 -13.11 -6.50 20.50
C SER A 333 -12.31 -7.05 19.33
N LEU A 334 -11.39 -7.99 19.60
CA LEU A 334 -10.70 -8.77 18.59
C LEU A 334 -11.52 -10.03 18.28
N PRO A 335 -12.24 -10.12 17.16
CA PRO A 335 -13.09 -11.26 16.85
C PRO A 335 -12.25 -12.54 16.67
N SER A 336 -12.69 -13.65 17.25
CA SER A 336 -12.16 -14.96 16.89
C SER A 336 -12.67 -15.38 15.51
N ILE A 337 -12.07 -16.39 14.89
CA ILE A 337 -12.55 -16.95 13.62
C ILE A 337 -14.03 -17.35 13.70
N THR A 338 -14.44 -17.99 14.77
CA THR A 338 -15.83 -18.42 14.95
C THR A 338 -16.78 -17.30 15.36
N GLY A 339 -16.25 -16.20 15.88
CA GLY A 339 -17.01 -15.01 16.30
C GLY A 339 -17.07 -13.91 15.25
N ALA A 340 -16.28 -14.00 14.20
CA ALA A 340 -16.14 -12.94 13.20
C ALA A 340 -17.48 -12.58 12.54
N ALA A 341 -18.23 -13.56 12.08
CA ALA A 341 -19.51 -13.34 11.40
C ALA A 341 -20.60 -12.71 12.28
N THR A 342 -20.44 -12.68 13.58
CA THR A 342 -21.39 -12.09 14.53
C THR A 342 -20.88 -10.83 15.21
N ALA A 343 -19.63 -10.50 14.99
CA ALA A 343 -19.07 -9.23 15.44
C ALA A 343 -19.71 -8.06 14.66
N GLN A 344 -19.82 -6.92 15.33
CA GLN A 344 -20.50 -5.76 14.73
C GLN A 344 -19.51 -4.66 14.43
N ILE A 345 -19.47 -4.25 13.17
CA ILE A 345 -18.77 -3.06 12.71
C ILE A 345 -19.67 -1.83 12.93
N SER A 346 -19.11 -0.78 13.48
CA SER A 346 -19.81 0.49 13.71
C SER A 346 -18.91 1.68 13.39
N VAL A 347 -19.53 2.80 13.07
CA VAL A 347 -18.82 4.09 12.96
C VAL A 347 -18.36 4.51 14.35
N VAL A 348 -17.12 4.97 14.45
CA VAL A 348 -16.58 5.53 15.70
C VAL A 348 -17.39 6.78 16.09
N PRO A 349 -17.94 6.86 17.32
CA PRO A 349 -18.78 7.97 17.74
C PRO A 349 -18.09 9.32 17.56
N GLY A 350 -18.73 10.24 16.85
CA GLY A 350 -18.22 11.58 16.57
C GLY A 350 -17.58 11.75 15.19
N PHE A 351 -17.29 10.65 14.49
CA PHE A 351 -16.86 10.70 13.11
C PHE A 351 -18.02 10.86 12.12
N PRO A 352 -17.76 11.31 10.88
CA PRO A 352 -18.79 11.48 9.86
C PRO A 352 -19.64 10.23 9.64
N THR A 353 -20.94 10.43 9.45
CA THR A 353 -21.94 9.38 9.22
C THR A 353 -22.70 9.55 7.90
N ASP A 354 -22.40 10.61 7.15
CA ASP A 354 -23.01 10.83 5.84
C ASP A 354 -22.31 10.04 4.75
N SER A 355 -23.07 9.54 3.79
CA SER A 355 -22.48 8.77 2.69
C SER A 355 -21.53 9.61 1.85
N ALA A 356 -20.52 8.94 1.29
CA ALA A 356 -19.57 9.56 0.37
C ALA A 356 -20.23 10.29 -0.81
N LYS A 357 -21.40 9.81 -1.26
CA LYS A 357 -22.21 10.48 -2.31
C LYS A 357 -22.79 11.83 -1.88
N VAL A 358 -23.04 12.02 -0.58
CA VAL A 358 -23.63 13.26 -0.03
C VAL A 358 -22.55 14.26 0.32
N THR A 359 -21.46 13.80 0.91
CA THR A 359 -20.38 14.66 1.40
C THR A 359 -19.47 15.16 0.29
N GLY A 360 -19.54 14.58 -0.91
CA GLY A 360 -18.64 14.92 -2.00
C GLY A 360 -17.18 14.53 -1.75
N GLY A 361 -16.93 13.60 -0.83
CA GLY A 361 -15.57 13.15 -0.51
C GLY A 361 -14.78 14.12 0.37
N ASN A 362 -15.44 14.87 1.23
CA ASN A 362 -14.80 15.87 2.10
C ASN A 362 -13.94 15.29 3.22
N PHE A 363 -13.98 13.99 3.43
CA PHE A 363 -13.15 13.28 4.38
C PHE A 363 -12.75 11.94 3.77
N THR A 364 -11.45 11.74 3.60
CA THR A 364 -10.88 10.55 2.95
C THR A 364 -9.84 9.90 3.89
N PRO A 365 -10.30 9.34 5.04
CA PRO A 365 -9.39 8.82 6.05
C PRO A 365 -8.65 7.59 5.54
N PHE A 366 -7.36 7.50 5.91
CA PHE A 366 -6.51 6.43 5.43
C PHE A 366 -5.90 5.58 6.55
N ALA A 367 -5.33 6.18 7.58
CA ALA A 367 -4.74 5.49 8.73
C ALA A 367 -5.04 6.21 10.04
N VAL A 368 -4.95 5.46 11.14
CA VAL A 368 -5.20 5.95 12.51
C VAL A 368 -4.00 5.63 13.39
N PHE A 369 -3.58 6.58 14.20
CA PHE A 369 -2.59 6.43 15.25
C PHE A 369 -3.15 6.93 16.59
N PHE A 370 -3.11 6.11 17.63
CA PHE A 370 -3.50 6.51 18.99
C PHE A 370 -2.27 7.00 19.75
N ALA A 371 -2.27 8.27 20.13
CA ALA A 371 -1.25 8.81 21.03
C ALA A 371 -1.51 8.39 22.48
N ASN A 372 -2.75 8.26 22.86
CA ASN A 372 -3.24 7.68 24.12
C ASN A 372 -4.73 7.33 23.99
N ASP A 373 -5.38 6.97 25.10
CA ASP A 373 -6.79 6.56 25.10
C ASP A 373 -7.80 7.66 24.71
N THR A 374 -7.37 8.90 24.77
CA THR A 374 -8.24 10.07 24.56
C THR A 374 -7.76 10.97 23.41
N THR A 375 -6.69 10.61 22.73
CA THR A 375 -6.17 11.39 21.59
C THR A 375 -5.75 10.44 20.47
N MET A 376 -6.33 10.63 19.29
CA MET A 376 -5.90 9.95 18.08
C MET A 376 -5.58 10.95 16.96
N TYR A 377 -4.78 10.48 16.01
CA TYR A 377 -4.49 11.17 14.76
C TYR A 377 -4.99 10.32 13.60
N VAL A 378 -5.60 11.00 12.62
CA VAL A 378 -6.14 10.37 11.42
C VAL A 378 -5.57 11.06 10.20
N THR A 379 -4.98 10.30 9.29
CA THR A 379 -4.54 10.85 8.00
C THR A 379 -5.73 10.99 7.06
N ASP A 380 -5.74 12.08 6.31
CA ASP A 380 -6.68 12.33 5.23
C ASP A 380 -5.92 12.38 3.90
N GLU A 381 -6.31 11.51 2.96
CA GLU A 381 -5.66 11.37 1.64
C GLU A 381 -5.91 12.59 0.76
N GLY A 382 -6.96 13.35 1.02
CA GLY A 382 -7.40 14.45 0.18
C GLY A 382 -8.21 13.99 -1.04
N SER A 383 -8.76 14.94 -1.76
CA SER A 383 -9.61 14.69 -2.93
C SER A 383 -8.84 14.21 -4.17
N GLY A 384 -7.51 14.18 -4.14
CA GLY A 384 -6.68 13.95 -5.33
C GLY A 384 -6.59 15.14 -6.28
N ASN A 385 -7.18 16.27 -5.94
CA ASN A 385 -7.20 17.49 -6.75
C ASN A 385 -6.31 18.58 -6.14
N ALA A 386 -5.29 19.00 -6.87
CA ALA A 386 -4.34 20.02 -6.43
C ALA A 386 -4.98 21.40 -6.14
N THR A 387 -6.13 21.69 -6.71
CA THR A 387 -6.83 22.96 -6.50
C THR A 387 -7.75 22.97 -5.28
N ASP A 388 -7.94 21.82 -4.63
CA ASP A 388 -8.87 21.63 -3.52
C ASP A 388 -8.17 21.40 -2.16
N VAL A 389 -6.86 21.50 -2.14
CA VAL A 389 -6.01 21.21 -0.97
C VAL A 389 -6.31 22.07 0.26
N ALA A 390 -7.00 23.21 0.10
CA ALA A 390 -7.36 24.06 1.22
C ALA A 390 -8.50 23.49 2.08
N ASN A 391 -9.29 22.58 1.51
CA ASN A 391 -10.50 22.02 2.12
C ASN A 391 -10.36 20.54 2.49
N HIS A 392 -9.35 19.87 1.96
CA HIS A 392 -9.15 18.42 2.08
C HIS A 392 -7.70 18.09 2.34
N GLY A 393 -7.51 16.90 2.91
CA GLY A 393 -6.19 16.33 3.15
C GLY A 393 -5.52 16.83 4.42
N GLY A 394 -4.47 16.14 4.82
CA GLY A 394 -3.65 16.48 5.97
C GLY A 394 -3.73 15.49 7.12
N LEU A 395 -3.34 15.95 8.31
CA LEU A 395 -3.34 15.14 9.53
C LEU A 395 -4.32 15.74 10.52
N GLN A 396 -5.37 15.00 10.82
CA GLN A 396 -6.41 15.40 11.77
C GLN A 396 -6.06 14.93 13.17
N LYS A 397 -6.20 15.80 14.16
CA LYS A 397 -6.13 15.45 15.59
C LYS A 397 -7.52 15.42 16.18
N TRP A 398 -7.82 14.35 16.88
CA TRP A 398 -9.11 14.10 17.51
C TRP A 398 -8.96 13.83 18.99
N SER A 399 -9.88 14.35 19.79
CA SER A 399 -9.95 14.13 21.22
C SER A 399 -11.25 13.45 21.64
N LEU A 400 -11.14 12.50 22.56
CA LEU A 400 -12.31 11.83 23.15
C LEU A 400 -12.87 12.69 24.30
N VAL A 401 -14.10 13.18 24.12
CA VAL A 401 -14.79 14.01 25.11
C VAL A 401 -16.16 13.36 25.40
N ASN A 402 -16.37 12.91 26.64
CA ASN A 402 -17.61 12.25 27.08
C ASN A 402 -18.02 11.06 26.17
N GLY A 403 -17.07 10.27 25.71
CA GLY A 403 -17.31 9.10 24.86
C GLY A 403 -17.52 9.40 23.38
N VAL A 404 -17.37 10.66 22.94
CA VAL A 404 -17.52 11.09 21.56
C VAL A 404 -16.24 11.74 21.09
N TRP A 405 -15.72 11.33 19.95
CA TRP A 405 -14.53 11.94 19.35
C TRP A 405 -14.87 13.27 18.71
N GLN A 406 -14.04 14.26 18.95
CA GLN A 406 -14.18 15.62 18.45
C GLN A 406 -12.90 16.03 17.72
N LEU A 407 -13.04 16.59 16.53
CA LEU A 407 -11.93 17.15 15.77
C LEU A 407 -11.39 18.39 16.47
N ASP A 408 -10.15 18.34 16.91
CA ASP A 408 -9.46 19.50 17.51
C ASP A 408 -8.97 20.45 16.40
N TYR A 409 -8.20 19.94 15.44
CA TYR A 409 -7.67 20.69 14.29
C TYR A 409 -7.05 19.78 13.22
N VAL A 410 -6.71 20.39 12.09
CA VAL A 410 -6.02 19.73 10.97
C VAL A 410 -4.66 20.37 10.73
N LEU A 411 -3.64 19.55 10.62
CA LEU A 411 -2.26 19.95 10.35
C LEU A 411 -1.98 19.81 8.84
N THR A 412 -1.63 20.91 8.20
CA THR A 412 -1.40 20.97 6.73
C THR A 412 -0.15 21.77 6.35
N GLN A 413 0.43 22.54 7.30
CA GLN A 413 1.53 23.44 7.01
C GLN A 413 2.79 22.69 6.53
N GLY A 414 3.29 23.05 5.35
CA GLY A 414 4.44 22.39 4.72
C GLY A 414 4.10 21.05 4.06
N LEU A 415 2.81 20.74 3.91
CA LEU A 415 2.31 19.49 3.34
C LEU A 415 1.47 19.74 2.09
N THR A 416 0.21 20.14 2.28
CA THR A 416 -0.76 20.29 1.18
C THR A 416 -0.42 21.48 0.30
N GLY A 417 -0.53 21.28 -1.02
CA GLY A 417 -0.15 22.28 -2.01
C GLY A 417 1.36 22.39 -2.27
N VAL A 418 2.20 21.61 -1.57
CA VAL A 418 3.64 21.56 -1.87
C VAL A 418 3.86 20.85 -3.20
N VAL A 419 4.60 21.51 -4.09
CA VAL A 419 4.90 21.03 -5.45
C VAL A 419 6.32 20.51 -5.51
N ASP A 420 6.48 19.26 -5.91
CA ASP A 420 7.76 18.65 -6.23
C ASP A 420 7.96 18.67 -7.75
N ALA A 421 8.94 19.41 -8.20
CA ALA A 421 9.30 19.56 -9.61
C ALA A 421 10.70 19.00 -9.89
N ASN A 422 11.03 18.85 -11.16
CA ASN A 422 12.37 18.43 -11.62
C ASN A 422 12.77 16.99 -11.17
N LEU A 423 11.82 16.10 -11.07
CA LEU A 423 12.09 14.68 -10.85
C LEU A 423 12.61 14.08 -12.16
N ASN A 424 13.93 13.99 -12.29
CA ASN A 424 14.57 13.47 -13.50
C ASN A 424 14.73 11.96 -13.44
N GLY A 425 14.43 11.30 -14.55
CA GLY A 425 14.61 9.86 -14.72
C GLY A 425 15.22 9.53 -16.08
N PRO A 426 15.43 8.24 -16.38
CA PRO A 426 16.04 7.78 -17.64
C PRO A 426 15.27 8.23 -18.88
N ALA A 427 13.99 8.49 -18.74
CA ALA A 427 13.11 8.90 -19.82
C ALA A 427 12.88 10.42 -19.93
N GLY A 428 13.51 11.17 -19.08
CA GLY A 428 13.33 12.62 -19.01
C GLY A 428 12.69 13.09 -17.70
N PRO A 429 12.32 14.37 -17.63
CA PRO A 429 11.73 14.93 -16.42
C PRO A 429 10.31 14.40 -16.21
N TYR A 430 10.00 14.04 -14.96
CA TYR A 430 8.63 13.79 -14.53
C TYR A 430 7.91 15.13 -14.34
N PRO A 431 6.62 15.25 -14.63
CA PRO A 431 5.88 16.47 -14.35
C PRO A 431 5.88 16.78 -12.85
N ALA A 432 5.63 18.03 -12.53
CA ALA A 432 5.48 18.46 -11.15
C ALA A 432 4.31 17.73 -10.49
N VAL A 433 4.57 17.18 -9.31
CA VAL A 433 3.60 16.44 -8.49
C VAL A 433 3.24 17.30 -7.29
N THR A 434 1.95 17.49 -7.04
CA THR A 434 1.46 18.25 -5.88
C THR A 434 1.05 17.30 -4.76
N THR A 435 1.56 17.51 -3.56
CA THR A 435 1.08 16.81 -2.36
C THR A 435 -0.32 17.29 -1.99
N VAL A 436 -1.26 16.38 -1.83
CA VAL A 436 -2.67 16.69 -1.53
C VAL A 436 -3.14 16.19 -0.16
N GLY A 437 -2.43 15.25 0.43
CA GLY A 437 -2.79 14.69 1.73
C GLY A 437 -1.79 13.63 2.21
N LEU A 438 -2.25 12.78 3.11
CA LEU A 438 -1.47 11.74 3.77
C LEU A 438 -2.15 10.38 3.68
N ARG A 439 -1.34 9.31 3.65
CA ARG A 439 -1.80 7.93 3.66
C ARG A 439 -1.39 7.21 4.96
N ASN A 440 -0.44 6.29 4.91
CA ASN A 440 -0.03 5.51 6.07
C ASN A 440 0.65 6.36 7.13
N LEU A 441 0.48 5.99 8.40
CA LEU A 441 0.85 6.78 9.57
C LEU A 441 1.45 5.89 10.65
N THR A 442 2.49 6.38 11.29
CA THR A 442 3.04 5.84 12.53
C THR A 442 3.47 7.00 13.45
N GLY A 443 3.73 6.72 14.70
CA GLY A 443 4.14 7.77 15.62
C GLY A 443 4.67 7.26 16.95
N VAL A 444 5.20 8.18 17.73
CA VAL A 444 5.65 7.95 19.11
C VAL A 444 5.31 9.15 19.99
N VAL A 445 4.97 8.86 21.24
CA VAL A 445 4.71 9.88 22.26
C VAL A 445 5.95 10.04 23.12
N GLY A 446 6.55 11.23 23.07
CA GLY A 446 7.69 11.60 23.90
C GLY A 446 7.29 11.86 25.35
N ARG A 447 8.26 11.75 26.25
CA ARG A 447 8.08 12.05 27.68
C ARG A 447 7.82 13.53 27.96
N ASP A 448 8.14 14.39 27.03
CA ASP A 448 7.93 15.83 27.04
C ASP A 448 6.52 16.27 26.65
N GLY A 449 5.65 15.30 26.35
CA GLY A 449 4.30 15.56 25.88
C GLY A 449 4.23 15.90 24.39
N MET A 450 5.32 15.76 23.65
CA MET A 450 5.32 15.88 22.20
C MET A 450 4.97 14.54 21.55
N VAL A 451 4.25 14.59 20.45
CA VAL A 451 3.97 13.44 19.59
C VAL A 451 4.72 13.64 18.29
N THR A 452 5.63 12.75 17.98
CA THR A 452 6.28 12.72 16.67
C THR A 452 5.56 11.71 15.77
N LEU A 453 5.21 12.15 14.57
CA LEU A 453 4.41 11.39 13.61
C LEU A 453 5.14 11.35 12.26
N TRP A 454 5.11 10.20 11.60
CA TRP A 454 5.63 10.00 10.26
C TRP A 454 4.52 9.44 9.37
N ALA A 455 4.46 9.93 8.14
CA ALA A 455 3.45 9.49 7.18
C ALA A 455 3.98 9.48 5.76
N THR A 456 3.38 8.64 4.91
CA THR A 456 3.53 8.74 3.45
C THR A 456 2.55 9.74 2.89
N THR A 457 2.95 10.48 1.84
CA THR A 457 2.09 11.49 1.24
C THR A 457 1.20 10.92 0.14
N ALA A 458 0.04 11.54 -0.05
CA ALA A 458 -0.81 11.41 -1.22
C ALA A 458 -0.53 12.55 -2.20
N THR A 459 -0.66 12.28 -3.49
CA THR A 459 -0.34 13.21 -4.58
C THR A 459 -1.55 13.44 -5.48
N SER A 460 -1.64 14.63 -6.06
CA SER A 460 -2.47 14.83 -7.24
C SER A 460 -1.86 14.11 -8.42
N SER A 461 -2.71 13.59 -9.31
CA SER A 461 -2.20 12.87 -10.47
C SER A 461 -1.45 13.81 -11.43
N ALA A 462 -0.18 13.57 -11.62
CA ALA A 462 0.63 14.12 -12.70
C ALA A 462 0.74 13.12 -13.88
N SER A 463 0.50 11.85 -13.59
CA SER A 463 0.27 10.77 -14.55
C SER A 463 -1.23 10.45 -14.64
N VAL A 464 -1.60 9.48 -15.42
CA VAL A 464 -2.99 8.97 -15.47
C VAL A 464 -3.36 8.16 -14.22
N ASP A 465 -2.41 7.91 -13.33
CA ASP A 465 -2.55 7.11 -12.12
C ASP A 465 -1.77 7.74 -10.96
N ASN A 466 -2.50 8.36 -10.03
CA ASN A 466 -1.92 8.99 -8.85
C ASN A 466 -1.37 8.00 -7.80
N GLY A 467 -1.65 6.70 -7.95
CA GLY A 467 -1.01 5.64 -7.16
C GLY A 467 0.41 5.34 -7.60
N ALA A 468 0.78 5.75 -8.81
CA ALA A 468 2.10 5.57 -9.40
C ALA A 468 3.00 6.81 -9.31
N ASP A 469 2.47 7.95 -8.92
CA ASP A 469 3.25 9.19 -8.82
C ASP A 469 4.27 9.11 -7.67
N PRO A 470 5.51 9.56 -7.89
CA PRO A 470 6.50 9.67 -6.82
C PRO A 470 5.97 10.50 -5.66
N ASN A 471 6.09 9.97 -4.46
CA ASN A 471 5.62 10.61 -3.24
C ASN A 471 6.74 10.72 -2.20
N LYS A 472 6.41 11.20 -1.01
CA LYS A 472 7.35 11.48 0.08
C LYS A 472 6.99 10.73 1.34
N VAL A 473 8.00 10.58 2.21
CA VAL A 473 7.79 10.34 3.64
C VAL A 473 8.04 11.65 4.38
N VAL A 474 7.09 12.04 5.20
CA VAL A 474 7.14 13.28 5.97
C VAL A 474 7.07 13.02 7.46
N ARG A 475 7.59 13.98 8.24
CA ARG A 475 7.57 13.97 9.69
C ARG A 475 6.96 15.28 10.21
N ILE A 476 6.17 15.18 11.29
CA ILE A 476 5.70 16.34 12.06
C ILE A 476 5.82 16.05 13.55
N THR A 477 5.92 17.09 14.35
CA THR A 477 5.84 17.01 15.81
C THR A 477 4.71 17.92 16.29
N ASP A 478 3.81 17.37 17.09
CA ASP A 478 2.65 18.06 17.64
C ASP A 478 2.65 18.00 19.17
N TYR A 479 2.07 19.02 19.81
CA TYR A 479 1.95 19.07 21.26
C TYR A 479 0.68 18.36 21.71
N LEU A 480 0.81 17.22 22.40
CA LEU A 480 -0.31 16.34 22.77
C LEU A 480 -1.45 17.05 23.51
N PRO A 481 -1.18 17.94 24.52
CA PRO A 481 -2.25 18.63 25.23
C PRO A 481 -2.99 19.71 24.43
N ALA A 482 -2.46 20.15 23.27
CA ALA A 482 -3.09 21.20 22.48
C ALA A 482 -4.44 20.74 21.93
N LYS A 483 -5.45 21.63 22.00
CA LYS A 483 -6.82 21.42 21.47
C LYS A 483 -7.16 22.40 20.36
N SER A 484 -6.23 23.24 19.95
CA SER A 484 -6.39 24.19 18.85
C SER A 484 -5.03 24.55 18.29
N LEU A 485 -4.96 24.85 17.00
CA LEU A 485 -3.78 25.47 16.40
C LEU A 485 -3.62 26.86 17.00
N THR A 486 -2.60 27.04 17.80
CA THR A 486 -2.19 28.38 18.27
C THR A 486 -1.07 28.84 17.34
N GLY A 487 -1.17 30.05 16.79
CA GLY A 487 -0.18 30.63 15.87
C GLY A 487 1.22 30.82 16.47
N SER A 488 1.45 30.32 17.67
CA SER A 488 2.73 30.35 18.38
C SER A 488 3.45 29.00 18.42
N VAL A 489 2.84 27.90 17.92
CA VAL A 489 3.50 26.58 17.91
C VAL A 489 4.29 26.42 16.61
N THR A 490 5.51 26.96 16.63
CA THR A 490 6.43 26.99 15.47
C THR A 490 6.92 25.62 15.02
N HIS A 491 6.43 24.52 15.61
CA HIS A 491 6.93 23.16 15.35
C HIS A 491 5.97 22.30 14.53
N GLU A 492 4.74 22.75 14.30
CA GLU A 492 3.69 22.01 13.60
C GLU A 492 3.81 22.16 12.06
N THR A 493 5.01 21.99 11.55
CA THR A 493 5.28 22.05 10.10
C THR A 493 5.87 20.72 9.64
N PHE A 494 5.28 20.14 8.62
CA PHE A 494 5.80 18.92 8.01
C PHE A 494 7.19 19.13 7.41
N ARG A 495 8.05 18.16 7.64
CA ARG A 495 9.38 18.08 7.04
C ARG A 495 9.52 16.79 6.26
N THR A 496 10.10 16.85 5.08
CA THR A 496 10.41 15.69 4.27
C THR A 496 11.56 14.90 4.91
N ILE A 497 11.35 13.61 5.12
CA ILE A 497 12.34 12.65 5.62
C ILE A 497 12.91 11.82 4.45
N ALA A 498 12.06 11.36 3.54
CA ALA A 498 12.49 10.77 2.28
C ALA A 498 11.80 11.50 1.13
N GLY A 499 12.58 12.05 0.24
CA GLY A 499 12.10 12.80 -0.93
C GLY A 499 11.53 11.89 -2.01
N PRO A 500 10.78 12.47 -2.96
CA PRO A 500 10.26 11.69 -4.07
C PRO A 500 11.40 11.23 -4.98
N THR A 501 11.31 9.98 -5.43
CA THR A 501 12.28 9.36 -6.32
C THR A 501 11.57 8.87 -7.59
N TYR A 502 12.14 9.18 -8.76
CA TYR A 502 11.60 8.73 -10.03
C TYR A 502 11.37 7.21 -10.04
N GLY A 503 10.18 6.78 -10.43
CA GLY A 503 9.84 5.36 -10.52
C GLY A 503 9.60 4.66 -9.16
N THR A 504 9.66 5.37 -8.04
CA THR A 504 9.47 4.79 -6.71
C THR A 504 8.28 5.41 -6.00
N VAL A 505 7.48 4.56 -5.38
CA VAL A 505 6.36 4.96 -4.51
C VAL A 505 6.56 4.40 -3.12
N TYR A 506 6.57 5.27 -2.11
CA TYR A 506 6.53 4.88 -0.70
C TYR A 506 5.10 4.61 -0.26
N ARG A 507 4.90 3.54 0.50
CA ARG A 507 3.55 3.09 0.87
C ARG A 507 3.31 3.02 2.34
N GLY A 508 4.07 2.24 3.08
CA GLY A 508 3.92 2.07 4.52
C GLY A 508 5.03 2.74 5.31
N VAL A 509 4.73 3.04 6.56
CA VAL A 509 5.69 3.52 7.57
C VAL A 509 5.42 2.80 8.88
N ALA A 510 6.49 2.41 9.58
CA ALA A 510 6.43 1.83 10.93
C ALA A 510 7.63 2.30 11.75
N TYR A 511 7.37 2.92 12.90
CA TYR A 511 8.41 3.38 13.82
C TYR A 511 8.71 2.30 14.86
N ALA A 512 9.98 2.03 15.07
CA ALA A 512 10.49 1.08 16.04
C ALA A 512 10.96 1.81 17.30
N ASP A 513 10.10 1.86 18.32
CA ASP A 513 10.36 2.45 19.63
C ASP A 513 11.20 1.54 20.55
#